data_c280a9529ec084a401d2381f206c693d
#
_entry.id   c280a9529ec084a401d2381f206c693d
#
_cell.length_a   1.000
_cell.length_b   1.000
_cell.length_c   1.000
_cell.angle_alpha   90.00
_cell.angle_beta   90.00
_cell.angle_gamma   90.00
#
_symmetry.space_group_name_H-M   'P 1'
#
loop_
_entity.id
_entity.type
_entity.pdbx_description
1 polymer ?
#
loop_
_entity_poly.entity_id
_entity_poly.type
_entity_poly.pdbx_seq_one_letter_code
_entity_poly.pdbx_strand_id
1 'polypeptide(L)'
;MSAVNNACGRGDVISYYSWITDDSKIPLVQSQKESVGDRIVLNWVIPDVSPGAGGHTTIFRTISHLERMGLHSRIYLFQSTRFSDDQDFREFLKKYFSEALNEPSVEAYISVDSMTYAHATIATGWQTAYFVRRFNNTSQKFYFVQDFEPGFYPVGSEYIFAENTYRFGFKAITAGDWLKDKMRNDYGMEAESFGFSCDRSIYKPRERSDKKERLFMYARPVTSRRAFELGLLALNEIYKKRPDIEVIFGGWDVSTYDIPFKHKNLGTVQPEDLAKAFSECDICLVMSITNLSLMPLEIMASGSVCATSYGENNEWLLNDENTILFNNDPADICDKVIYYLDHPDLLAKKREAGMKLALSTDWEKEARKVYEFIVSSLSA
;
A
#
# COMPACT_ATOMS: atom_id res chain seq x y z
N MET A 1 9.89 -0.56 14.50
CA MET A 1 10.61 0.74 14.38
C MET A 1 11.19 0.80 12.99
N SER A 2 10.31 1.05 12.00
CA SER A 2 10.74 1.23 10.61
C SER A 2 11.04 2.70 10.37
N ALA A 3 12.13 2.98 9.65
CA ALA A 3 12.41 4.19 8.86
C ALA A 3 12.31 5.58 9.51
N VAL A 4 12.21 5.71 10.81
CA VAL A 4 12.53 6.95 11.52
C VAL A 4 13.95 6.87 12.09
N ASN A 5 14.82 6.06 11.54
CA ASN A 5 16.26 6.23 11.65
C ASN A 5 16.67 7.31 10.65
N ASN A 6 16.11 8.49 10.84
CA ASN A 6 16.59 9.68 10.19
C ASN A 6 18.10 9.78 10.44
N ALA A 7 18.82 10.32 9.47
CA ALA A 7 20.20 10.76 9.64
C ALA A 7 20.38 11.74 10.85
N CYS A 8 19.29 12.15 11.47
CA CYS A 8 19.27 12.93 12.71
C CYS A 8 20.00 12.16 13.82
N GLY A 9 21.19 12.65 14.18
CA GLY A 9 22.09 12.03 15.14
C GLY A 9 23.17 11.10 14.53
N ARG A 10 23.20 10.88 13.21
CA ARG A 10 24.31 10.18 12.56
C ARG A 10 25.44 11.15 12.22
N GLY A 11 26.67 10.81 12.64
CA GLY A 11 27.85 11.56 12.23
C GLY A 11 28.28 11.34 10.76
N ASP A 12 27.74 10.30 10.11
CA ASP A 12 28.09 9.82 8.78
C ASP A 12 27.02 10.14 7.70
N VAL A 13 26.35 11.29 7.78
CA VAL A 13 25.26 11.71 6.87
C VAL A 13 25.62 11.56 5.40
N ILE A 14 26.84 11.98 5.00
CA ILE A 14 27.28 11.92 3.61
C ILE A 14 27.40 10.45 3.14
N SER A 15 27.99 9.60 3.95
CA SER A 15 28.10 8.17 3.65
C SER A 15 26.72 7.50 3.57
N TYR A 16 25.84 7.82 4.50
CA TYR A 16 24.48 7.27 4.57
C TYR A 16 23.64 7.59 3.33
N TYR A 17 23.76 8.81 2.78
CA TYR A 17 23.03 9.26 1.59
C TYR A 17 23.86 9.25 0.31
N SER A 18 25.05 8.65 0.30
CA SER A 18 25.97 8.65 -0.86
C SER A 18 25.33 8.10 -2.14
N TRP A 19 24.42 7.15 -2.02
CA TRP A 19 23.69 6.56 -3.15
C TRP A 19 22.73 7.55 -3.85
N ILE A 20 22.33 8.65 -3.20
CA ILE A 20 21.49 9.72 -3.82
C ILE A 20 22.32 10.51 -4.84
N THR A 21 23.58 10.76 -4.53
CA THR A 21 24.52 11.54 -5.38
C THR A 21 25.31 10.68 -6.34
N ASP A 22 25.17 9.37 -6.29
CA ASP A 22 25.85 8.45 -7.19
C ASP A 22 25.23 8.51 -8.59
N ASP A 23 25.94 9.13 -9.53
CA ASP A 23 25.56 9.27 -10.94
C ASP A 23 26.27 8.25 -11.86
N SER A 24 27.03 7.31 -11.30
CA SER A 24 27.66 6.24 -12.07
C SER A 24 26.59 5.44 -12.83
N LYS A 25 26.83 5.21 -14.13
CA LYS A 25 25.87 4.49 -14.99
C LYS A 25 26.28 3.03 -15.10
N ILE A 26 25.32 2.13 -14.92
CA ILE A 26 25.48 0.72 -15.21
C ILE A 26 25.05 0.53 -16.68
N PRO A 27 25.99 0.31 -17.60
CA PRO A 27 25.72 0.35 -19.03
C PRO A 27 24.95 -0.88 -19.52
N LEU A 28 24.38 -0.77 -20.73
CA LEU A 28 23.82 -1.90 -21.45
C LEU A 28 24.91 -2.96 -21.74
N VAL A 29 24.61 -4.21 -21.43
CA VAL A 29 25.43 -5.38 -21.75
C VAL A 29 24.75 -6.14 -22.89
N GLN A 30 25.23 -5.94 -24.11
CA GLN A 30 24.60 -6.43 -25.32
C GLN A 30 24.44 -7.96 -25.33
N SER A 31 25.44 -8.72 -24.84
CA SER A 31 25.36 -10.19 -24.75
C SER A 31 24.26 -10.68 -23.79
N GLN A 32 23.98 -9.94 -22.73
CA GLN A 32 22.88 -10.25 -21.82
C GLN A 32 21.53 -9.96 -22.49
N LYS A 33 21.42 -8.85 -23.24
CA LYS A 33 20.21 -8.52 -23.99
C LYS A 33 19.88 -9.61 -25.01
N GLU A 34 20.87 -10.12 -25.74
CA GLU A 34 20.71 -11.18 -26.71
C GLU A 34 20.36 -12.54 -26.06
N SER A 35 20.78 -12.75 -24.82
CA SER A 35 20.55 -14.02 -24.12
C SER A 35 19.14 -14.21 -23.56
N VAL A 36 18.35 -13.14 -23.37
CA VAL A 36 16.99 -13.25 -22.78
C VAL A 36 15.94 -13.78 -23.76
N GLY A 37 16.27 -13.82 -25.10
CA GLY A 37 15.36 -14.32 -26.12
C GLY A 37 14.07 -13.47 -26.27
N ASP A 38 12.99 -14.12 -26.70
CA ASP A 38 11.70 -13.46 -26.97
C ASP A 38 10.82 -13.25 -25.73
N ARG A 39 11.18 -13.84 -24.59
CA ARG A 39 10.42 -13.70 -23.34
C ARG A 39 10.68 -12.34 -22.70
N ILE A 40 9.63 -11.56 -22.47
CA ILE A 40 9.76 -10.27 -21.79
C ILE A 40 10.17 -10.49 -20.33
N VAL A 41 11.32 -9.96 -19.96
CA VAL A 41 11.88 -10.04 -18.60
C VAL A 41 11.74 -8.70 -17.88
N LEU A 42 11.28 -8.76 -16.62
CA LEU A 42 11.09 -7.61 -15.73
C LEU A 42 12.00 -7.73 -14.51
N ASN A 43 12.78 -6.69 -14.21
CA ASN A 43 13.49 -6.57 -12.94
C ASN A 43 12.69 -5.68 -11.99
N TRP A 44 12.32 -6.21 -10.83
CA TRP A 44 11.64 -5.48 -9.75
C TRP A 44 12.65 -5.15 -8.66
N VAL A 45 12.92 -3.87 -8.46
CA VAL A 45 13.82 -3.41 -7.38
C VAL A 45 12.94 -2.98 -6.21
N ILE A 46 13.01 -3.73 -5.11
CA ILE A 46 12.19 -3.51 -3.93
C ILE A 46 13.03 -3.09 -2.72
N PRO A 47 12.49 -2.27 -1.81
CA PRO A 47 13.14 -2.01 -0.53
C PRO A 47 13.09 -3.26 0.36
N ASP A 48 13.75 -3.18 1.53
CA ASP A 48 13.72 -4.28 2.49
C ASP A 48 12.28 -4.67 2.88
N VAL A 49 12.04 -5.96 3.00
CA VAL A 49 10.70 -6.55 3.14
C VAL A 49 10.45 -7.04 4.58
N SER A 50 9.23 -6.84 5.07
CA SER A 50 8.80 -7.35 6.38
C SER A 50 7.45 -8.09 6.28
N PRO A 51 7.18 -9.05 7.18
CA PRO A 51 5.89 -9.72 7.23
C PRO A 51 4.72 -8.74 7.37
N GLY A 52 3.62 -8.98 6.67
CA GLY A 52 2.41 -8.15 6.74
C GLY A 52 2.52 -6.78 6.08
N ALA A 53 3.56 -6.52 5.29
CA ALA A 53 3.71 -5.26 4.55
C ALA A 53 2.77 -5.21 3.35
N GLY A 54 1.66 -4.48 3.45
CA GLY A 54 0.61 -4.40 2.42
C GLY A 54 1.13 -3.94 1.05
N GLY A 55 2.09 -2.99 1.02
CA GLY A 55 2.72 -2.55 -0.23
C GLY A 55 3.46 -3.68 -0.95
N HIS A 56 4.23 -4.49 -0.21
CA HIS A 56 4.90 -5.67 -0.79
C HIS A 56 3.91 -6.73 -1.25
N THR A 57 2.83 -6.95 -0.49
CA THR A 57 1.75 -7.87 -0.91
C THR A 57 1.16 -7.45 -2.26
N THR A 58 0.92 -6.17 -2.49
CA THR A 58 0.42 -5.64 -3.77
C THR A 58 1.43 -5.85 -4.91
N ILE A 59 2.72 -5.57 -4.67
CA ILE A 59 3.80 -5.82 -5.65
C ILE A 59 3.82 -7.30 -6.03
N PHE A 60 3.87 -8.20 -5.05
CA PHE A 60 3.99 -9.65 -5.29
C PHE A 60 2.77 -10.22 -5.98
N ARG A 61 1.57 -9.76 -5.63
CA ARG A 61 0.33 -10.14 -6.32
C ARG A 61 0.35 -9.69 -7.79
N THR A 62 0.81 -8.46 -8.05
CA THR A 62 0.99 -7.96 -9.42
C THR A 62 1.99 -8.83 -10.20
N ILE A 63 3.13 -9.15 -9.61
CA ILE A 63 4.14 -10.04 -10.20
C ILE A 63 3.52 -11.39 -10.57
N SER A 64 2.78 -12.02 -9.66
CA SER A 64 2.13 -13.32 -9.92
C SER A 64 1.17 -13.25 -11.11
N HIS A 65 0.37 -12.20 -11.22
CA HIS A 65 -0.53 -12.05 -12.35
C HIS A 65 0.23 -11.85 -13.67
N LEU A 66 1.30 -11.03 -13.66
CA LEU A 66 2.13 -10.79 -14.84
C LEU A 66 2.86 -12.06 -15.31
N GLU A 67 3.35 -12.88 -14.38
CA GLU A 67 3.92 -14.21 -14.71
C GLU A 67 2.91 -15.11 -15.43
N ARG A 68 1.69 -15.20 -14.90
CA ARG A 68 0.60 -15.97 -15.54
C ARG A 68 0.20 -15.44 -16.92
N MET A 69 0.45 -14.15 -17.19
CA MET A 69 0.26 -13.52 -18.50
C MET A 69 1.47 -13.68 -19.42
N GLY A 70 2.52 -14.41 -18.99
CA GLY A 70 3.69 -14.74 -19.82
C GLY A 70 4.89 -13.82 -19.68
N LEU A 71 4.87 -12.83 -18.81
CA LEU A 71 6.07 -12.06 -18.47
C LEU A 71 6.93 -12.85 -17.47
N HIS A 72 8.22 -12.53 -17.42
CA HIS A 72 9.15 -13.16 -16.46
C HIS A 72 9.70 -12.14 -15.48
N SER A 73 9.53 -12.38 -14.18
CA SER A 73 9.89 -11.44 -13.13
C SER A 73 11.08 -11.89 -12.31
N ARG A 74 11.99 -10.97 -12.06
CA ARG A 74 13.11 -11.11 -11.13
C ARG A 74 13.00 -10.04 -10.07
N ILE A 75 13.08 -10.43 -8.80
CA ILE A 75 12.98 -9.55 -7.64
C ILE A 75 14.37 -9.33 -7.06
N TYR A 76 14.73 -8.07 -6.84
CA TYR A 76 16.01 -7.68 -6.26
C TYR A 76 15.82 -6.77 -5.06
N LEU A 77 16.42 -7.12 -3.93
CA LEU A 77 16.44 -6.26 -2.75
C LEU A 77 17.46 -5.13 -2.91
N PHE A 78 17.04 -3.92 -2.52
CA PHE A 78 17.90 -2.76 -2.47
C PHE A 78 18.37 -2.49 -1.04
N GLN A 79 19.68 -2.58 -0.79
CA GLN A 79 20.32 -2.30 0.49
C GLN A 79 19.77 -3.11 1.69
N SER A 80 19.33 -4.34 1.46
CA SER A 80 18.94 -5.24 2.55
C SER A 80 20.18 -5.83 3.24
N THR A 81 20.11 -5.88 4.57
CA THR A 81 21.09 -6.59 5.40
C THR A 81 20.43 -7.72 6.20
N ARG A 82 19.19 -8.05 5.88
CA ARG A 82 18.35 -8.96 6.65
C ARG A 82 18.63 -10.42 6.33
N PHE A 83 18.94 -10.73 5.09
CA PHE A 83 19.06 -12.09 4.58
C PHE A 83 20.53 -12.45 4.36
N SER A 84 20.87 -13.70 4.63
CA SER A 84 22.23 -14.21 4.47
C SER A 84 22.57 -14.53 3.01
N ASP A 85 21.59 -15.00 2.23
CA ASP A 85 21.71 -15.37 0.83
C ASP A 85 20.34 -15.36 0.12
N ASP A 86 20.35 -15.62 -1.19
CA ASP A 86 19.12 -15.65 -2.01
C ASP A 86 18.16 -16.77 -1.59
N GLN A 87 18.66 -17.88 -1.02
CA GLN A 87 17.83 -18.98 -0.58
C GLN A 87 17.03 -18.58 0.67
N ASP A 88 17.66 -17.94 1.65
CA ASP A 88 17.01 -17.42 2.85
C ASP A 88 15.90 -16.43 2.49
N PHE A 89 16.17 -15.55 1.51
CA PHE A 89 15.16 -14.63 1.01
C PHE A 89 13.98 -15.35 0.33
N ARG A 90 14.23 -16.33 -0.52
CA ARG A 90 13.16 -17.14 -1.16
C ARG A 90 12.32 -17.90 -0.13
N GLU A 91 12.93 -18.46 0.90
CA GLU A 91 12.22 -19.14 2.00
C GLU A 91 11.34 -18.16 2.78
N PHE A 92 11.85 -16.95 3.03
CA PHE A 92 11.07 -15.88 3.63
C PHE A 92 9.85 -15.50 2.78
N LEU A 93 10.01 -15.32 1.48
CA LEU A 93 8.90 -15.02 0.56
C LEU A 93 7.86 -16.13 0.57
N LYS A 94 8.31 -17.39 0.49
CA LYS A 94 7.43 -18.56 0.56
C LYS A 94 6.67 -18.64 1.89
N LYS A 95 7.32 -18.31 3.00
CA LYS A 95 6.69 -18.36 4.33
C LYS A 95 5.64 -17.30 4.55
N TYR A 96 5.88 -16.07 4.10
CA TYR A 96 5.07 -14.91 4.49
C TYR A 96 4.24 -14.31 3.35
N PHE A 97 4.50 -14.67 2.10
CA PHE A 97 3.84 -14.10 0.92
C PHE A 97 3.35 -15.14 -0.08
N SER A 98 3.28 -16.42 0.29
CA SER A 98 2.87 -17.52 -0.62
C SER A 98 1.49 -17.32 -1.25
N GLU A 99 0.58 -16.61 -0.59
CA GLU A 99 -0.74 -16.30 -1.14
C GLU A 99 -0.69 -15.22 -2.24
N ALA A 100 0.23 -14.26 -2.09
CA ALA A 100 0.41 -13.17 -3.05
C ALA A 100 1.41 -13.53 -4.15
N LEU A 101 2.44 -14.33 -3.84
CA LEU A 101 3.51 -14.75 -4.73
C LEU A 101 3.56 -16.29 -4.80
N ASN A 102 2.74 -16.87 -5.66
CA ASN A 102 2.65 -18.32 -5.85
C ASN A 102 3.06 -18.76 -7.25
N GLU A 103 4.18 -18.20 -7.74
CA GLU A 103 4.72 -18.51 -9.07
C GLU A 103 6.16 -18.99 -8.94
N PRO A 104 6.43 -20.29 -9.14
CA PRO A 104 7.77 -20.87 -8.94
C PRO A 104 8.81 -20.38 -9.96
N SER A 105 8.37 -19.75 -11.06
CA SER A 105 9.26 -19.16 -12.06
C SER A 105 9.86 -17.83 -11.65
N VAL A 106 9.34 -17.17 -10.61
CA VAL A 106 9.87 -15.89 -10.12
C VAL A 106 11.21 -16.11 -9.43
N GLU A 107 12.21 -15.40 -9.92
CA GLU A 107 13.55 -15.39 -9.32
C GLU A 107 13.65 -14.29 -8.25
N ALA A 108 14.38 -14.53 -7.17
CA ALA A 108 14.56 -13.57 -6.09
C ALA A 108 16.02 -13.55 -5.58
N TYR A 109 16.55 -12.33 -5.45
CA TYR A 109 17.94 -12.03 -5.15
C TYR A 109 18.05 -11.00 -4.04
N ILE A 110 19.02 -11.16 -3.14
CA ILE A 110 19.24 -10.26 -1.99
C ILE A 110 19.96 -8.96 -2.35
N SER A 111 20.51 -8.84 -3.55
CA SER A 111 21.27 -7.66 -3.97
C SER A 111 21.01 -7.27 -5.41
N VAL A 112 20.95 -5.97 -5.64
CA VAL A 112 20.93 -5.36 -6.97
C VAL A 112 22.26 -5.55 -7.75
N ASP A 113 23.35 -5.96 -7.09
CA ASP A 113 24.65 -6.16 -7.73
C ASP A 113 24.65 -7.34 -8.70
N SER A 114 23.73 -8.29 -8.52
CA SER A 114 23.55 -9.44 -9.41
C SER A 114 22.61 -9.16 -10.60
N MET A 115 22.11 -7.91 -10.75
CA MET A 115 21.15 -7.59 -11.80
C MET A 115 21.73 -7.73 -13.20
N THR A 116 21.01 -8.44 -14.03
CA THR A 116 21.27 -8.60 -15.45
C THR A 116 20.25 -7.85 -16.30
N TYR A 117 20.44 -7.83 -17.62
CA TYR A 117 19.52 -7.17 -18.55
C TYR A 117 18.06 -7.63 -18.34
N ALA A 118 17.17 -6.66 -18.43
CA ALA A 118 15.73 -6.87 -18.51
C ALA A 118 15.08 -5.92 -19.51
N HIS A 119 13.94 -6.30 -20.11
CA HIS A 119 13.18 -5.43 -20.99
C HIS A 119 12.61 -4.21 -20.22
N ALA A 120 12.21 -4.43 -18.98
CA ALA A 120 11.81 -3.34 -18.10
C ALA A 120 12.44 -3.50 -16.71
N THR A 121 12.85 -2.37 -16.10
CA THR A 121 13.30 -2.31 -14.71
C THR A 121 12.38 -1.37 -13.94
N ILE A 122 11.82 -1.86 -12.83
CA ILE A 122 10.73 -1.25 -12.09
C ILE A 122 11.20 -0.90 -10.68
N ALA A 123 11.23 0.40 -10.37
CA ALA A 123 11.41 0.90 -9.01
C ALA A 123 10.07 0.76 -8.24
N THR A 124 10.12 0.42 -6.95
CA THR A 124 8.91 0.25 -6.14
C THR A 124 8.90 1.09 -4.86
N GLY A 125 9.88 1.96 -4.71
CA GLY A 125 10.00 2.94 -3.66
C GLY A 125 11.03 4.00 -4.04
N TRP A 126 10.98 5.17 -3.44
CA TRP A 126 11.85 6.29 -3.83
C TRP A 126 13.35 5.96 -3.71
N GLN A 127 13.75 5.18 -2.71
CA GLN A 127 15.14 4.75 -2.58
C GLN A 127 15.57 3.91 -3.79
N THR A 128 14.71 2.98 -4.20
CA THR A 128 14.99 2.08 -5.33
C THR A 128 15.02 2.84 -6.66
N ALA A 129 14.29 3.95 -6.77
CA ALA A 129 14.29 4.79 -7.97
C ALA A 129 15.66 5.43 -8.24
N TYR A 130 16.43 5.78 -7.21
CA TYR A 130 17.79 6.27 -7.39
C TYR A 130 18.73 5.22 -8.01
N PHE A 131 18.59 3.96 -7.61
CA PHE A 131 19.34 2.87 -8.25
C PHE A 131 18.86 2.66 -9.69
N VAL A 132 17.56 2.55 -9.93
CA VAL A 132 16.98 2.32 -11.27
C VAL A 132 17.36 3.46 -12.24
N ARG A 133 17.49 4.71 -11.77
CA ARG A 133 18.00 5.84 -12.56
C ARG A 133 19.35 5.54 -13.20
N ARG A 134 20.22 4.87 -12.48
CA ARG A 134 21.58 4.53 -12.91
C ARG A 134 21.65 3.27 -13.81
N PHE A 135 20.68 2.36 -13.66
CA PHE A 135 20.67 1.07 -14.32
C PHE A 135 20.21 1.22 -15.78
N ASN A 136 21.17 1.29 -16.73
CA ASN A 136 20.89 1.40 -18.16
C ASN A 136 20.94 0.04 -18.89
N ASN A 137 21.15 -1.08 -18.17
CA ASN A 137 21.05 -2.43 -18.71
C ASN A 137 19.59 -2.88 -18.81
N THR A 138 18.77 -2.02 -19.42
CA THR A 138 17.31 -2.21 -19.54
C THR A 138 16.78 -1.38 -20.72
N SER A 139 15.70 -1.81 -21.37
CA SER A 139 15.10 -1.05 -22.46
C SER A 139 14.17 0.05 -21.94
N GLN A 140 13.42 -0.20 -20.86
CA GLN A 140 12.47 0.77 -20.30
C GLN A 140 12.57 0.80 -18.78
N LYS A 141 12.30 1.97 -18.19
CA LYS A 141 12.27 2.16 -16.73
C LYS A 141 10.88 2.56 -16.27
N PHE A 142 10.40 1.90 -15.23
CA PHE A 142 9.11 2.19 -14.60
C PHE A 142 9.26 2.51 -13.12
N TYR A 143 8.27 3.20 -12.59
CA TYR A 143 8.08 3.40 -11.17
C TYR A 143 6.69 2.88 -10.76
N PHE A 144 6.64 1.87 -9.91
CA PHE A 144 5.42 1.32 -9.32
C PHE A 144 5.05 2.16 -8.09
N VAL A 145 4.24 3.19 -8.30
CA VAL A 145 3.90 4.22 -7.31
C VAL A 145 2.63 3.82 -6.58
N GLN A 146 2.76 3.37 -5.33
CA GLN A 146 1.62 2.94 -4.52
C GLN A 146 1.06 4.04 -3.61
N ASP A 147 1.86 5.06 -3.32
CA ASP A 147 1.48 6.18 -2.47
C ASP A 147 2.24 7.44 -2.92
N PHE A 148 1.84 8.61 -2.45
CA PHE A 148 2.63 9.82 -2.59
C PHE A 148 3.73 9.81 -1.52
N GLU A 149 4.85 9.18 -1.84
CA GLU A 149 5.92 8.86 -0.88
C GLU A 149 6.56 10.08 -0.19
N PRO A 150 6.66 11.28 -0.81
CA PRO A 150 7.06 12.48 -0.08
C PRO A 150 6.24 12.72 1.19
N GLY A 151 4.93 12.43 1.16
CA GLY A 151 4.05 12.54 2.32
C GLY A 151 4.33 11.56 3.48
N PHE A 152 5.33 10.69 3.36
CA PHE A 152 5.79 9.84 4.47
C PHE A 152 6.68 10.60 5.45
N TYR A 153 7.18 11.76 5.05
CA TYR A 153 8.16 12.57 5.77
C TYR A 153 7.63 13.98 6.04
N PRO A 154 8.06 14.61 7.13
CA PRO A 154 7.94 16.06 7.27
C PRO A 154 8.62 16.78 6.09
N VAL A 155 8.13 17.95 5.72
CA VAL A 155 8.77 18.77 4.67
C VAL A 155 10.22 19.04 5.05
N GLY A 156 11.15 18.45 4.27
CA GLY A 156 12.59 18.47 4.55
C GLY A 156 13.35 17.63 3.53
N SER A 157 14.58 17.21 3.86
CA SER A 157 15.47 16.53 2.91
C SER A 157 14.88 15.23 2.36
N GLU A 158 14.32 14.37 3.20
CA GLU A 158 13.75 13.09 2.75
C GLU A 158 12.49 13.28 1.89
N TYR A 159 11.65 14.27 2.23
CA TYR A 159 10.53 14.69 1.38
C TYR A 159 11.03 15.08 -0.02
N ILE A 160 12.06 15.94 -0.08
CA ILE A 160 12.64 16.42 -1.35
C ILE A 160 13.29 15.26 -2.12
N PHE A 161 14.03 14.37 -1.44
CA PHE A 161 14.65 13.22 -2.09
C PHE A 161 13.60 12.28 -2.70
N ALA A 162 12.52 12.01 -1.99
CA ALA A 162 11.42 11.20 -2.50
C ALA A 162 10.73 11.90 -3.69
N GLU A 163 10.41 13.20 -3.57
CA GLU A 163 9.74 13.96 -4.63
C GLU A 163 10.58 14.05 -5.92
N ASN A 164 11.90 14.21 -5.80
CA ASN A 164 12.80 14.28 -6.94
C ASN A 164 12.74 13.03 -7.82
N THR A 165 12.40 11.86 -7.27
CA THR A 165 12.34 10.59 -8.02
C THR A 165 11.26 10.60 -9.11
N TYR A 166 10.20 11.37 -8.94
CA TYR A 166 9.14 11.53 -9.95
C TYR A 166 9.60 12.32 -11.18
N ARG A 167 10.77 12.97 -11.11
CA ARG A 167 11.40 13.75 -12.21
C ARG A 167 12.50 12.99 -12.95
N PHE A 168 12.68 11.68 -12.66
CA PHE A 168 13.74 10.87 -13.28
C PHE A 168 13.43 10.37 -14.70
N GLY A 169 12.25 10.71 -15.25
CA GLY A 169 11.85 10.33 -16.60
C GLY A 169 11.39 8.88 -16.73
N PHE A 170 10.93 8.25 -15.64
CA PHE A 170 10.33 6.93 -15.65
C PHE A 170 8.87 7.02 -16.08
N LYS A 171 8.31 5.90 -16.58
CA LYS A 171 6.88 5.73 -16.72
C LYS A 171 6.29 5.26 -15.38
N ALA A 172 5.14 5.80 -14.98
CA ALA A 172 4.54 5.48 -13.69
C ALA A 172 3.42 4.43 -13.83
N ILE A 173 3.48 3.40 -13.00
CA ILE A 173 2.39 2.45 -12.75
C ILE A 173 1.83 2.80 -11.38
N THR A 174 0.60 3.33 -11.32
CA THR A 174 0.11 3.97 -10.09
C THR A 174 -1.04 3.21 -9.46
N ALA A 175 -1.06 3.15 -8.14
CA ALA A 175 -2.19 2.64 -7.38
C ALA A 175 -3.30 3.70 -7.31
N GLY A 176 -4.26 3.59 -8.25
CA GLY A 176 -5.41 4.48 -8.35
C GLY A 176 -5.20 5.70 -9.25
N ASP A 177 -6.33 6.28 -9.65
CA ASP A 177 -6.38 7.38 -10.60
C ASP A 177 -5.83 8.68 -10.02
N TRP A 178 -6.02 8.93 -8.73
CA TRP A 178 -5.45 10.13 -8.09
C TRP A 178 -3.93 10.22 -8.27
N LEU A 179 -3.21 9.11 -8.03
CA LEU A 179 -1.75 9.10 -8.24
C LEU A 179 -1.40 9.22 -9.72
N LYS A 180 -2.17 8.60 -10.62
CA LYS A 180 -1.96 8.75 -12.07
C LYS A 180 -2.05 10.21 -12.49
N ASP A 181 -3.11 10.87 -12.08
CA ASP A 181 -3.33 12.28 -12.42
C ASP A 181 -2.26 13.18 -11.79
N LYS A 182 -1.89 12.91 -10.55
CA LYS A 182 -0.80 13.61 -9.87
C LYS A 182 0.55 13.43 -10.58
N MET A 183 0.91 12.19 -10.97
CA MET A 183 2.15 11.93 -11.69
C MET A 183 2.17 12.61 -13.08
N ARG A 184 1.04 12.64 -13.77
CA ARG A 184 0.91 13.30 -15.07
C ARG A 184 0.96 14.83 -14.95
N ASN A 185 0.16 15.38 -14.07
CA ASN A 185 -0.08 16.85 -14.01
C ASN A 185 1.06 17.57 -13.29
N ASP A 186 1.56 17.03 -12.17
CA ASP A 186 2.56 17.70 -11.34
C ASP A 186 4.00 17.39 -11.79
N TYR A 187 4.22 16.21 -12.39
CA TYR A 187 5.58 15.72 -12.69
C TYR A 187 5.81 15.39 -14.16
N GLY A 188 4.79 15.46 -15.02
CA GLY A 188 4.90 15.21 -16.47
C GLY A 188 5.23 13.75 -16.81
N MET A 189 4.94 12.80 -15.93
CA MET A 189 5.20 11.38 -16.17
C MET A 189 4.14 10.80 -17.11
N GLU A 190 4.55 9.93 -18.03
CA GLU A 190 3.63 9.01 -18.67
C GLU A 190 3.18 7.99 -17.61
N ALA A 191 1.87 7.87 -17.35
CA ALA A 191 1.38 7.10 -16.24
C ALA A 191 0.12 6.28 -16.62
N GLU A 192 -0.02 5.08 -16.06
CA GLU A 192 -1.24 4.29 -16.07
C GLU A 192 -1.55 3.77 -14.69
N SER A 193 -2.85 3.69 -14.35
CA SER A 193 -3.30 3.24 -13.04
C SER A 193 -3.80 1.81 -13.04
N PHE A 194 -3.65 1.17 -11.89
CA PHE A 194 -4.39 -0.03 -11.52
C PHE A 194 -5.21 0.26 -10.27
N GLY A 195 -6.37 -0.39 -10.15
CA GLY A 195 -7.23 -0.30 -8.98
C GLY A 195 -6.87 -1.33 -7.92
N PHE A 196 -7.62 -1.31 -6.84
CA PHE A 196 -7.51 -2.28 -5.75
C PHE A 196 -8.62 -3.33 -5.82
N SER A 197 -8.36 -4.48 -5.22
CA SER A 197 -9.34 -5.50 -4.89
C SER A 197 -9.03 -6.08 -3.52
N CYS A 198 -9.90 -6.93 -3.00
CA CYS A 198 -9.70 -7.65 -1.74
C CYS A 198 -9.69 -9.16 -1.95
N ASP A 199 -9.12 -9.88 -0.98
CA ASP A 199 -9.19 -11.34 -0.96
C ASP A 199 -10.52 -11.80 -0.37
N ARG A 200 -11.41 -12.28 -1.23
CA ARG A 200 -12.77 -12.73 -0.85
C ARG A 200 -12.79 -14.06 -0.11
N SER A 201 -11.72 -14.81 -0.10
CA SER A 201 -11.60 -16.02 0.72
C SER A 201 -11.48 -15.66 2.19
N ILE A 202 -10.79 -14.56 2.49
CA ILE A 202 -10.52 -14.03 3.82
C ILE A 202 -11.62 -13.03 4.24
N TYR A 203 -11.83 -11.98 3.43
CA TYR A 203 -12.74 -10.87 3.73
C TYR A 203 -14.14 -11.17 3.17
N LYS A 204 -15.02 -11.58 4.03
CA LYS A 204 -16.42 -11.90 3.74
C LYS A 204 -17.29 -11.66 4.99
N PRO A 205 -18.60 -11.41 4.82
CA PRO A 205 -19.50 -11.25 5.94
C PRO A 205 -19.53 -12.50 6.84
N ARG A 206 -19.57 -12.29 8.14
CA ARG A 206 -19.71 -13.34 9.16
C ARG A 206 -20.91 -13.00 10.05
N GLU A 207 -21.53 -14.03 10.62
CA GLU A 207 -22.59 -13.83 11.61
C GLU A 207 -21.99 -13.17 12.86
N ARG A 208 -22.68 -12.15 13.35
CA ARG A 208 -22.31 -11.46 14.59
C ARG A 208 -22.80 -12.26 15.79
N SER A 209 -21.98 -12.33 16.82
CA SER A 209 -22.32 -13.02 18.07
C SER A 209 -23.39 -12.32 18.89
N ASP A 210 -23.59 -11.02 18.71
CA ASP A 210 -24.56 -10.17 19.38
C ASP A 210 -24.95 -8.94 18.54
N LYS A 211 -25.76 -8.08 19.09
CA LYS A 211 -26.25 -6.84 18.45
C LYS A 211 -25.63 -5.56 19.03
N LYS A 212 -24.50 -5.66 19.72
CA LYS A 212 -23.83 -4.47 20.26
C LYS A 212 -23.31 -3.61 19.15
N GLU A 213 -23.47 -2.31 19.28
CA GLU A 213 -22.84 -1.36 18.37
C GLU A 213 -21.33 -1.30 18.62
N ARG A 214 -20.57 -1.44 17.54
CA ARG A 214 -19.11 -1.46 17.59
C ARG A 214 -18.51 -0.59 16.52
N LEU A 215 -17.46 0.12 16.93
CA LEU A 215 -16.57 0.84 16.04
C LEU A 215 -15.21 0.13 16.00
N PHE A 216 -14.65 0.02 14.81
CA PHE A 216 -13.26 -0.37 14.64
C PHE A 216 -12.41 0.84 14.25
N MET A 217 -11.20 0.94 14.78
CA MET A 217 -10.20 1.88 14.29
C MET A 217 -8.91 1.16 13.97
N TYR A 218 -8.42 1.39 12.75
CA TYR A 218 -7.08 0.93 12.37
C TYR A 218 -6.02 1.80 13.03
N ALA A 219 -5.43 1.30 14.10
CA ALA A 219 -4.41 2.01 14.87
C ALA A 219 -3.01 1.79 14.25
N ARG A 220 -2.35 2.86 13.84
CA ARG A 220 -0.95 2.85 13.37
C ARG A 220 -0.21 4.11 13.80
N PRO A 221 0.02 4.32 15.11
CA PRO A 221 0.66 5.54 15.63
C PRO A 221 2.06 5.80 15.05
N VAL A 222 2.77 4.74 14.66
CA VAL A 222 4.09 4.84 14.01
C VAL A 222 4.03 5.27 12.53
N THR A 223 2.84 5.48 11.98
CA THR A 223 2.63 5.84 10.58
C THR A 223 1.78 7.11 10.53
N SER A 224 2.43 8.27 10.54
CA SER A 224 1.82 9.59 10.70
C SER A 224 0.64 9.85 9.74
N ARG A 225 0.74 9.38 8.48
CA ARG A 225 -0.32 9.52 7.49
C ARG A 225 -1.58 8.70 7.79
N ARG A 226 -1.57 7.87 8.85
CA ARG A 226 -2.75 7.17 9.36
C ARG A 226 -3.46 7.93 10.48
N ALA A 227 -2.98 9.15 10.82
CA ALA A 227 -3.62 10.14 11.70
C ALA A 227 -4.24 9.52 12.96
N PHE A 228 -3.46 8.71 13.68
CA PHE A 228 -3.93 7.98 14.87
C PHE A 228 -4.50 8.92 15.92
N GLU A 229 -3.84 10.04 16.18
CA GLU A 229 -4.22 11.04 17.18
C GLU A 229 -5.57 11.69 16.82
N LEU A 230 -5.79 12.00 15.55
CA LEU A 230 -7.06 12.54 15.05
C LEU A 230 -8.21 11.56 15.30
N GLY A 231 -8.00 10.30 14.92
CA GLY A 231 -9.01 9.24 15.16
C GLY A 231 -9.27 9.00 16.63
N LEU A 232 -8.24 9.02 17.48
CA LEU A 232 -8.38 8.84 18.93
C LEU A 232 -9.18 9.98 19.57
N LEU A 233 -8.94 11.22 19.16
CA LEU A 233 -9.71 12.39 19.61
C LEU A 233 -11.18 12.26 19.20
N ALA A 234 -11.45 11.87 17.96
CA ALA A 234 -12.83 11.65 17.48
C ALA A 234 -13.54 10.55 18.28
N LEU A 235 -12.88 9.42 18.51
CA LEU A 235 -13.44 8.33 19.31
C LEU A 235 -13.74 8.75 20.76
N ASN A 236 -12.91 9.61 21.34
CA ASN A 236 -13.16 10.16 22.67
C ASN A 236 -14.42 11.04 22.69
N GLU A 237 -14.66 11.87 21.66
CA GLU A 237 -15.88 12.66 21.55
C GLU A 237 -17.12 11.78 21.33
N ILE A 238 -17.00 10.72 20.53
CA ILE A 238 -18.06 9.72 20.34
C ILE A 238 -18.41 9.05 21.68
N TYR A 239 -17.39 8.58 22.40
CA TYR A 239 -17.61 7.89 23.68
C TYR A 239 -18.24 8.79 24.76
N LYS A 240 -17.95 10.08 24.79
CA LYS A 240 -18.63 11.05 25.69
C LYS A 240 -20.14 11.14 25.41
N LYS A 241 -20.53 11.06 24.15
CA LYS A 241 -21.96 11.11 23.74
C LYS A 241 -22.64 9.74 23.79
N ARG A 242 -21.91 8.67 23.50
CA ARG A 242 -22.38 7.29 23.39
C ARG A 242 -21.44 6.31 24.12
N PRO A 243 -21.48 6.28 25.49
CA PRO A 243 -20.58 5.42 26.29
C PRO A 243 -20.94 3.91 26.21
N ASP A 244 -22.05 3.57 25.57
CA ASP A 244 -22.52 2.20 25.30
C ASP A 244 -21.80 1.54 24.13
N ILE A 245 -21.17 2.32 23.23
CA ILE A 245 -20.47 1.81 22.06
C ILE A 245 -19.15 1.14 22.46
N GLU A 246 -18.91 -0.04 21.92
CA GLU A 246 -17.62 -0.74 22.10
C GLU A 246 -16.65 -0.34 20.99
N VAL A 247 -15.43 0.09 21.36
CA VAL A 247 -14.37 0.45 20.44
C VAL A 247 -13.34 -0.69 20.34
N ILE A 248 -12.95 -1.05 19.12
CA ILE A 248 -11.94 -2.08 18.84
C ILE A 248 -10.77 -1.43 18.07
N PHE A 249 -9.56 -1.55 18.60
CA PHE A 249 -8.33 -1.18 17.91
C PHE A 249 -7.65 -2.41 17.33
N GLY A 250 -7.15 -2.30 16.11
CA GLY A 250 -6.33 -3.33 15.48
C GLY A 250 -5.27 -2.71 14.57
N GLY A 251 -4.15 -3.43 14.37
CA GLY A 251 -3.03 -3.02 13.54
C GLY A 251 -1.78 -2.61 14.31
N TRP A 252 -1.93 -2.19 15.57
CA TRP A 252 -0.86 -1.85 16.50
C TRP A 252 -1.30 -2.10 17.94
N ASP A 253 -0.37 -2.46 18.81
CA ASP A 253 -0.63 -2.54 20.24
C ASP A 253 -0.69 -1.14 20.85
N VAL A 254 -1.90 -0.75 21.29
CA VAL A 254 -2.18 0.55 21.89
C VAL A 254 -2.12 0.53 23.43
N SER A 255 -1.66 -0.54 24.06
CA SER A 255 -1.62 -0.69 25.52
C SER A 255 -0.74 0.35 26.23
N THR A 256 0.18 0.97 25.52
CA THR A 256 1.07 2.02 26.04
C THR A 256 0.45 3.42 26.00
N TYR A 257 -0.73 3.57 25.41
CA TYR A 257 -1.45 4.84 25.30
C TYR A 257 -2.50 4.95 26.42
N ASP A 258 -2.59 6.13 27.03
CA ASP A 258 -3.66 6.44 27.97
C ASP A 258 -4.95 6.77 27.22
N ILE A 259 -5.81 5.76 27.04
CA ILE A 259 -7.08 5.87 26.33
C ILE A 259 -8.21 5.89 27.35
N PRO A 260 -8.92 7.04 27.52
CA PRO A 260 -9.81 7.28 28.63
C PRO A 260 -11.20 6.61 28.50
N PHE A 261 -11.37 5.65 27.60
CA PHE A 261 -12.61 4.94 27.38
C PHE A 261 -12.41 3.43 27.22
N LYS A 262 -13.49 2.67 27.46
CA LYS A 262 -13.46 1.21 27.32
C LYS A 262 -13.23 0.82 25.87
N HIS A 263 -12.23 -0.01 25.65
CA HIS A 263 -11.87 -0.49 24.33
C HIS A 263 -11.31 -1.92 24.39
N LYS A 264 -11.30 -2.57 23.22
CA LYS A 264 -10.59 -3.83 22.98
C LYS A 264 -9.36 -3.55 22.12
N ASN A 265 -8.20 -3.97 22.56
CA ASN A 265 -6.94 -3.84 21.85
C ASN A 265 -6.55 -5.21 21.26
N LEU A 266 -6.57 -5.33 19.94
CA LEU A 266 -6.18 -6.57 19.24
C LEU A 266 -4.67 -6.60 18.93
N GLY A 267 -3.97 -5.48 19.06
CA GLY A 267 -2.57 -5.38 18.66
C GLY A 267 -2.36 -5.58 17.16
N THR A 268 -1.24 -6.22 16.82
CA THR A 268 -0.96 -6.65 15.43
C THR A 268 -1.67 -7.99 15.20
N VAL A 269 -2.56 -8.02 14.23
CA VAL A 269 -3.42 -9.17 13.92
C VAL A 269 -3.18 -9.70 12.51
N GLN A 270 -3.47 -10.99 12.29
CA GLN A 270 -3.44 -11.61 10.98
C GLN A 270 -4.69 -11.19 10.16
N PRO A 271 -4.65 -11.32 8.83
CA PRO A 271 -5.77 -10.93 7.96
C PRO A 271 -7.10 -11.57 8.35
N GLU A 272 -7.12 -12.83 8.77
CA GLU A 272 -8.34 -13.57 9.17
C GLU A 272 -8.98 -12.98 10.43
N ASP A 273 -8.16 -12.63 11.43
CA ASP A 273 -8.63 -12.01 12.67
C ASP A 273 -9.11 -10.58 12.42
N LEU A 274 -8.43 -9.87 11.49
CA LEU A 274 -8.85 -8.54 11.07
C LEU A 274 -10.21 -8.59 10.36
N ALA A 275 -10.40 -9.54 9.45
CA ALA A 275 -11.67 -9.76 8.75
C ALA A 275 -12.81 -10.12 9.71
N LYS A 276 -12.52 -10.89 10.77
CA LYS A 276 -13.48 -11.17 11.85
C LYS A 276 -13.84 -9.89 12.62
N ALA A 277 -12.83 -9.09 13.00
CA ALA A 277 -13.06 -7.84 13.71
C ALA A 277 -13.92 -6.87 12.86
N PHE A 278 -13.65 -6.75 11.56
CA PHE A 278 -14.49 -5.95 10.67
C PHE A 278 -15.93 -6.43 10.64
N SER A 279 -16.17 -7.74 10.50
CA SER A 279 -17.54 -8.30 10.47
C SER A 279 -18.33 -8.06 11.76
N GLU A 280 -17.66 -7.88 12.89
CA GLU A 280 -18.28 -7.60 14.19
C GLU A 280 -18.60 -6.11 14.40
N CYS A 281 -18.11 -5.21 13.55
CA CYS A 281 -18.27 -3.76 13.69
C CYS A 281 -19.34 -3.20 12.75
N ASP A 282 -19.96 -2.10 13.17
CA ASP A 282 -20.94 -1.37 12.36
C ASP A 282 -20.23 -0.40 11.42
N ILE A 283 -19.24 0.33 11.96
CA ILE A 283 -18.44 1.31 11.24
C ILE A 283 -16.97 1.06 11.55
N CYS A 284 -16.12 1.09 10.52
CA CYS A 284 -14.68 0.98 10.64
C CYS A 284 -14.01 2.27 10.15
N LEU A 285 -13.30 2.95 11.06
CA LEU A 285 -12.56 4.17 10.81
C LEU A 285 -11.18 3.84 10.21
N VAL A 286 -10.92 4.32 9.01
CA VAL A 286 -9.64 4.18 8.31
C VAL A 286 -9.16 5.55 7.86
N MET A 287 -8.18 6.09 8.56
CA MET A 287 -7.60 7.38 8.21
C MET A 287 -6.58 7.21 7.08
N SER A 288 -6.71 7.99 6.02
CA SER A 288 -5.77 8.02 4.88
C SER A 288 -5.54 9.44 4.43
N ILE A 289 -4.39 10.02 4.82
CA ILE A 289 -4.02 11.41 4.50
C ILE A 289 -3.19 11.47 3.20
N THR A 290 -2.63 10.35 2.77
CA THR A 290 -1.98 10.18 1.46
C THR A 290 -2.88 9.31 0.57
N ASN A 291 -2.35 8.27 -0.10
CA ASN A 291 -3.23 7.44 -0.93
C ASN A 291 -4.11 6.48 -0.11
N LEU A 292 -5.23 6.10 -0.70
CA LEU A 292 -6.12 5.05 -0.19
C LEU A 292 -5.34 3.74 0.01
N SER A 293 -5.73 2.96 1.03
CA SER A 293 -5.21 1.60 1.23
C SER A 293 -6.20 0.53 0.74
N LEU A 294 -5.82 -0.74 0.82
CA LEU A 294 -6.71 -1.87 0.53
C LEU A 294 -7.84 -2.02 1.56
N MET A 295 -7.62 -1.52 2.76
CA MET A 295 -8.49 -1.75 3.92
C MET A 295 -9.96 -1.34 3.72
N PRO A 296 -10.32 -0.24 3.04
CA PRO A 296 -11.72 0.07 2.77
C PRO A 296 -12.46 -1.05 2.03
N LEU A 297 -11.84 -1.65 1.01
CA LEU A 297 -12.45 -2.78 0.30
C LEU A 297 -12.54 -4.04 1.17
N GLU A 298 -11.55 -4.29 2.02
CA GLU A 298 -11.53 -5.40 2.98
C GLU A 298 -12.65 -5.27 4.02
N ILE A 299 -12.86 -4.06 4.55
CA ILE A 299 -13.96 -3.71 5.45
C ILE A 299 -15.31 -3.94 4.79
N MET A 300 -15.50 -3.38 3.60
CA MET A 300 -16.73 -3.48 2.83
C MET A 300 -17.05 -4.95 2.47
N ALA A 301 -16.04 -5.71 2.04
CA ALA A 301 -16.19 -7.13 1.75
C ALA A 301 -16.57 -7.95 3.01
N SER A 302 -16.13 -7.52 4.19
CA SER A 302 -16.48 -8.15 5.47
C SER A 302 -17.87 -7.77 5.99
N GLY A 303 -18.61 -6.89 5.28
CA GLY A 303 -19.97 -6.49 5.63
C GLY A 303 -20.07 -5.36 6.63
N SER A 304 -19.01 -4.58 6.84
CA SER A 304 -19.01 -3.36 7.64
C SER A 304 -19.02 -2.10 6.79
N VAL A 305 -19.32 -0.94 7.37
CA VAL A 305 -19.25 0.34 6.68
C VAL A 305 -17.89 0.98 6.93
N CYS A 306 -17.19 1.34 5.85
CA CYS A 306 -15.97 2.12 5.94
C CYS A 306 -16.29 3.59 6.19
N ALA A 307 -15.52 4.24 7.06
CA ALA A 307 -15.53 5.68 7.26
C ALA A 307 -14.10 6.22 7.07
N THR A 308 -13.94 7.21 6.18
CA THR A 308 -12.65 7.82 5.85
C THR A 308 -12.82 9.30 5.50
N SER A 309 -11.68 10.02 5.35
CA SER A 309 -11.70 11.43 5.01
C SER A 309 -12.11 11.71 3.57
N TYR A 310 -12.73 12.87 3.34
CA TYR A 310 -12.81 13.48 2.02
C TYR A 310 -11.40 13.70 1.45
N GLY A 311 -11.31 13.70 0.13
CA GLY A 311 -10.10 14.01 -0.61
C GLY A 311 -9.93 13.16 -1.88
N GLU A 312 -9.36 13.74 -2.92
CA GLU A 312 -9.10 13.07 -4.20
C GLU A 312 -8.33 11.76 -4.03
N ASN A 313 -7.48 11.69 -3.00
CA ASN A 313 -6.70 10.52 -2.60
C ASN A 313 -7.56 9.34 -2.11
N ASN A 314 -8.80 9.56 -1.73
CA ASN A 314 -9.78 8.56 -1.33
C ASN A 314 -10.93 8.45 -2.34
N GLU A 315 -11.38 9.57 -2.90
CA GLU A 315 -12.58 9.67 -3.72
C GLU A 315 -12.39 9.15 -5.16
N TRP A 316 -11.18 8.78 -5.57
CA TRP A 316 -10.96 8.07 -6.83
C TRP A 316 -11.62 6.67 -6.86
N LEU A 317 -11.96 6.11 -5.69
CA LEU A 317 -12.62 4.80 -5.53
C LEU A 317 -13.88 4.89 -4.66
N LEU A 318 -13.88 5.76 -3.65
CA LEU A 318 -14.93 5.86 -2.63
C LEU A 318 -15.79 7.10 -2.87
N ASN A 319 -17.05 7.03 -2.44
CA ASN A 319 -17.97 8.16 -2.52
C ASN A 319 -19.03 8.09 -1.40
N ASP A 320 -19.88 9.12 -1.31
CA ASP A 320 -20.93 9.20 -0.29
C ASP A 320 -22.00 8.10 -0.39
N GLU A 321 -22.08 7.34 -1.50
CA GLU A 321 -23.03 6.22 -1.58
C GLU A 321 -22.50 5.00 -0.83
N ASN A 322 -21.20 4.73 -0.91
CA ASN A 322 -20.57 3.48 -0.43
C ASN A 322 -19.75 3.64 0.85
N THR A 323 -19.48 4.87 1.30
CA THR A 323 -18.59 5.16 2.43
C THR A 323 -19.14 6.33 3.25
N ILE A 324 -18.82 6.40 4.52
CA ILE A 324 -19.00 7.60 5.32
C ILE A 324 -17.78 8.49 5.10
N LEU A 325 -17.98 9.60 4.40
CA LEU A 325 -16.93 10.59 4.18
C LEU A 325 -17.03 11.72 5.19
N PHE A 326 -15.90 12.13 5.78
CA PHE A 326 -15.83 13.17 6.79
C PHE A 326 -14.65 14.13 6.54
N ASN A 327 -14.72 15.33 7.08
CA ASN A 327 -13.59 16.24 7.15
C ASN A 327 -12.61 15.77 8.23
N ASN A 328 -11.33 16.11 8.08
CA ASN A 328 -10.27 15.77 9.05
C ASN A 328 -10.39 16.63 10.32
N ASP A 329 -11.53 16.55 10.97
CA ASP A 329 -11.88 17.25 12.21
C ASP A 329 -12.57 16.27 13.18
N PRO A 330 -12.13 16.20 14.46
CA PRO A 330 -12.70 15.26 15.42
C PRO A 330 -14.22 15.44 15.64
N ALA A 331 -14.73 16.68 15.56
CA ALA A 331 -16.15 16.94 15.74
C ALA A 331 -16.97 16.45 14.55
N ASP A 332 -16.51 16.71 13.30
CA ASP A 332 -17.19 16.22 12.10
C ASP A 332 -17.19 14.69 12.04
N ILE A 333 -16.09 14.03 12.40
CA ILE A 333 -16.00 12.58 12.49
C ILE A 333 -17.02 12.05 13.51
N CYS A 334 -17.06 12.67 14.70
CA CYS A 334 -17.99 12.29 15.76
C CYS A 334 -19.45 12.44 15.30
N ASP A 335 -19.81 13.58 14.74
CA ASP A 335 -21.19 13.86 14.33
C ASP A 335 -21.65 12.94 13.18
N LYS A 336 -20.78 12.68 12.21
CA LYS A 336 -21.05 11.74 11.10
C LYS A 336 -21.24 10.31 11.61
N VAL A 337 -20.35 9.82 12.47
CA VAL A 337 -20.45 8.46 13.01
C VAL A 337 -21.72 8.27 13.81
N ILE A 338 -22.05 9.18 14.74
CA ILE A 338 -23.26 9.13 15.54
C ILE A 338 -24.50 9.22 14.64
N TYR A 339 -24.50 10.15 13.68
CA TYR A 339 -25.63 10.29 12.75
C TYR A 339 -25.97 8.96 12.06
N TYR A 340 -24.96 8.25 11.52
CA TYR A 340 -25.22 6.97 10.84
C TYR A 340 -25.59 5.82 11.79
N LEU A 341 -25.08 5.80 13.02
CA LEU A 341 -25.51 4.84 14.04
C LEU A 341 -26.96 5.07 14.44
N ASP A 342 -27.40 6.33 14.56
CA ASP A 342 -28.79 6.68 14.90
C ASP A 342 -29.75 6.51 13.69
N HIS A 343 -29.22 6.27 12.47
CA HIS A 343 -30.00 6.04 11.25
C HIS A 343 -29.64 4.69 10.60
N PRO A 344 -30.05 3.56 11.20
CA PRO A 344 -29.62 2.22 10.77
C PRO A 344 -30.02 1.89 9.32
N ASP A 345 -31.12 2.46 8.82
CA ASP A 345 -31.53 2.27 7.42
C ASP A 345 -30.55 2.93 6.44
N LEU A 346 -30.02 4.10 6.78
CA LEU A 346 -29.00 4.77 5.96
C LEU A 346 -27.66 4.04 6.05
N LEU A 347 -27.29 3.57 7.23
CA LEU A 347 -26.10 2.75 7.44
C LEU A 347 -26.16 1.45 6.64
N ALA A 348 -27.34 0.79 6.61
CA ALA A 348 -27.57 -0.43 5.83
C ALA A 348 -27.40 -0.20 4.32
N LYS A 349 -27.90 0.93 3.79
CA LYS A 349 -27.70 1.31 2.37
C LYS A 349 -26.21 1.49 2.03
N LYS A 350 -25.44 2.17 2.89
CA LYS A 350 -23.99 2.31 2.69
C LYS A 350 -23.28 0.97 2.73
N ARG A 351 -23.67 0.08 3.64
CA ARG A 351 -23.13 -1.28 3.74
C ARG A 351 -23.36 -2.06 2.45
N GLU A 352 -24.58 -2.03 1.91
CA GLU A 352 -24.94 -2.71 0.67
C GLU A 352 -24.13 -2.16 -0.52
N ALA A 353 -24.07 -0.84 -0.66
CA ALA A 353 -23.30 -0.18 -1.73
C ALA A 353 -21.80 -0.47 -1.61
N GLY A 354 -21.23 -0.43 -0.41
CA GLY A 354 -19.84 -0.77 -0.15
C GLY A 354 -19.52 -2.22 -0.49
N MET A 355 -20.35 -3.16 -0.06
CA MET A 355 -20.21 -4.58 -0.42
C MET A 355 -20.28 -4.79 -1.93
N LYS A 356 -21.21 -4.14 -2.62
CA LYS A 356 -21.31 -4.19 -4.08
C LYS A 356 -20.03 -3.68 -4.76
N LEU A 357 -19.48 -2.58 -4.28
CA LEU A 357 -18.19 -2.06 -4.77
C LEU A 357 -17.07 -3.10 -4.56
N ALA A 358 -16.87 -3.59 -3.34
CA ALA A 358 -15.80 -4.54 -3.03
C ALA A 358 -15.91 -5.83 -3.87
N LEU A 359 -17.13 -6.32 -4.09
CA LEU A 359 -17.40 -7.52 -4.88
C LEU A 359 -17.26 -7.29 -6.40
N SER A 360 -17.26 -6.06 -6.88
CA SER A 360 -17.07 -5.73 -8.30
C SER A 360 -15.60 -5.63 -8.71
N THR A 361 -14.67 -5.53 -7.76
CA THR A 361 -13.24 -5.40 -8.00
C THR A 361 -12.59 -6.75 -8.34
N ASP A 362 -11.50 -6.73 -9.11
CA ASP A 362 -10.82 -7.95 -9.56
C ASP A 362 -9.33 -7.71 -9.81
N TRP A 363 -8.45 -8.44 -9.09
CA TRP A 363 -7.01 -8.29 -9.20
C TRP A 363 -6.45 -8.65 -10.58
N GLU A 364 -7.02 -9.65 -11.28
CA GLU A 364 -6.56 -10.02 -12.61
C GLU A 364 -6.85 -8.93 -13.63
N LYS A 365 -8.02 -8.30 -13.52
CA LYS A 365 -8.44 -7.19 -14.36
C LYS A 365 -7.51 -5.96 -14.18
N GLU A 366 -7.14 -5.68 -12.94
CA GLU A 366 -6.24 -4.57 -12.64
C GLU A 366 -4.79 -4.88 -13.08
N ALA A 367 -4.31 -6.09 -12.88
CA ALA A 367 -2.99 -6.50 -13.35
C ALA A 367 -2.90 -6.51 -14.89
N ARG A 368 -4.01 -6.75 -15.60
CA ARG A 368 -4.05 -6.66 -17.06
C ARG A 368 -3.77 -5.26 -17.58
N LYS A 369 -4.24 -4.21 -16.90
CA LYS A 369 -3.89 -2.82 -17.24
C LYS A 369 -2.39 -2.58 -17.13
N VAL A 370 -1.78 -3.11 -16.06
CA VAL A 370 -0.32 -3.04 -15.85
C VAL A 370 0.42 -3.78 -16.95
N TYR A 371 -0.03 -4.99 -17.31
CA TYR A 371 0.50 -5.78 -18.42
C TYR A 371 0.47 -5.00 -19.74
N GLU A 372 -0.69 -4.49 -20.11
CA GLU A 372 -0.90 -3.76 -21.37
C GLU A 372 -0.02 -2.50 -21.43
N PHE A 373 0.09 -1.76 -20.33
CA PHE A 373 0.94 -0.59 -20.26
C PHE A 373 2.44 -0.92 -20.41
N ILE A 374 2.91 -1.99 -19.75
CA ILE A 374 4.31 -2.43 -19.88
C ILE A 374 4.58 -2.87 -21.32
N VAL A 375 3.76 -3.75 -21.89
CA VAL A 375 3.96 -4.31 -23.23
C VAL A 375 3.90 -3.24 -24.31
N SER A 376 2.90 -2.34 -24.26
CA SER A 376 2.81 -1.22 -25.20
C SER A 376 4.01 -0.28 -25.11
N SER A 377 4.50 -0.02 -23.90
CA SER A 377 5.68 0.82 -23.65
C SER A 377 7.00 0.21 -24.18
N LEU A 378 7.06 -1.11 -24.31
CA LEU A 378 8.23 -1.81 -24.87
C LEU A 378 8.20 -1.90 -26.39
N SER A 379 7.03 -1.71 -26.99
CA SER A 379 6.81 -1.78 -28.45
C SER A 379 6.91 -0.40 -29.12
N ALA A 380 6.92 0.67 -28.33
CA ALA A 380 7.05 2.05 -28.81
C ALA A 380 8.52 2.48 -28.92
#